data_72355af1eb1434ebd3833ce7ee63f307
#
_entry.id   72355af1eb1434ebd3833ce7ee63f307
#
_cell.length_a   1.000
_cell.length_b   1.000
_cell.length_c   1.000
_cell.angle_alpha   90.00
_cell.angle_beta   90.00
_cell.angle_gamma   90.00
#
_symmetry.space_group_name_H-M   'P 1'
#
loop_
_entity.id
_entity.type
_entity.pdbx_description
1 polymer ?
#
loop_
_entity_poly.entity_id
_entity_poly.type
_entity_poly.pdbx_seq_one_letter_code
_entity_poly.pdbx_strand_id
1 'polypeptide(L)'
;MVAYQGQMDFSYQGSGGGMKLLKKMATGEGGNMMRTRGHGEIFYARRADEIFLIQLEGEALTLNTRNMLAFDSSIQWDIRSLGGAGLMAGGLFNLFLQGQGMVAVTSDGPPMLLDCSQQPTFVDPQAAVCWSANLQPQIKNDFKMGSLIGRGSGESFQLGFHGPGFVVVQPSEGAVAATTS
;
A
#
# COMPACT_ATOMS: atom_id res chain seq x y z
N MET A 1 11.88 -11.59 1.23
CA MET A 1 12.39 -12.80 1.89
C MET A 1 13.88 -12.64 2.07
N VAL A 2 14.39 -12.90 3.26
CA VAL A 2 15.83 -12.80 3.61
C VAL A 2 16.46 -14.15 3.91
N ALA A 3 15.67 -15.12 4.40
CA ALA A 3 16.11 -16.48 4.65
C ALA A 3 14.93 -17.45 4.63
N TYR A 4 15.23 -18.74 4.54
CA TYR A 4 14.28 -19.82 4.80
C TYR A 4 15.01 -21.07 5.27
N GLN A 5 14.28 -21.95 5.94
CA GLN A 5 14.74 -23.26 6.39
C GLN A 5 13.71 -24.33 6.00
N GLY A 6 14.19 -25.53 5.70
CA GLY A 6 13.34 -26.66 5.34
C GLY A 6 13.18 -26.86 3.83
N GLN A 7 12.16 -27.64 3.45
CA GLN A 7 11.87 -27.97 2.07
C GLN A 7 10.79 -27.03 1.54
N MET A 8 11.21 -26.04 0.76
CA MET A 8 10.36 -24.96 0.28
C MET A 8 10.44 -24.84 -1.24
N ASP A 9 9.27 -24.71 -1.87
CA ASP A 9 9.13 -24.42 -3.29
C ASP A 9 8.70 -22.97 -3.48
N PHE A 10 9.31 -22.32 -4.46
CA PHE A 10 9.04 -20.93 -4.82
C PHE A 10 8.58 -20.84 -6.27
N SER A 11 7.41 -20.26 -6.48
CA SER A 11 6.87 -20.06 -7.83
C SER A 11 6.36 -18.63 -7.99
N TYR A 12 6.69 -18.02 -9.13
CA TYR A 12 6.12 -16.72 -9.46
C TYR A 12 4.70 -16.91 -9.99
N GLN A 13 3.75 -16.22 -9.41
CA GLN A 13 2.43 -16.10 -10.02
C GLN A 13 2.55 -15.14 -11.20
N GLY A 14 2.62 -15.72 -12.40
CA GLY A 14 2.49 -14.97 -13.63
C GLY A 14 1.15 -14.23 -13.63
N SER A 15 1.17 -12.96 -14.01
CA SER A 15 -0.05 -12.16 -14.20
C SER A 15 -0.88 -12.77 -15.33
N GLY A 16 -1.84 -13.62 -14.97
CA GLY A 16 -2.80 -14.15 -15.93
C GLY A 16 -3.65 -13.04 -16.53
N GLY A 17 -3.48 -12.75 -17.83
CA GLY A 17 -4.29 -11.82 -18.61
C GLY A 17 -3.63 -10.46 -18.89
N GLY A 18 -3.85 -9.95 -20.10
CA GLY A 18 -3.23 -8.70 -20.60
C GLY A 18 -3.52 -7.44 -19.78
N MET A 19 -4.63 -7.40 -19.04
CA MET A 19 -5.01 -6.28 -18.18
C MET A 19 -4.12 -6.19 -16.92
N LYS A 20 -3.68 -7.34 -16.39
CA LYS A 20 -2.73 -7.38 -15.25
C LYS A 20 -1.32 -6.97 -15.68
N LEU A 21 -0.95 -7.26 -16.94
CA LEU A 21 0.33 -6.82 -17.51
C LEU A 21 0.39 -5.30 -17.68
N LEU A 22 -0.71 -4.68 -18.14
CA LEU A 22 -0.83 -3.22 -18.28
C LEU A 22 -0.78 -2.51 -16.92
N LYS A 23 -1.46 -3.04 -15.90
CA LYS A 23 -1.35 -2.55 -14.52
C LYS A 23 0.09 -2.67 -14.00
N LYS A 24 0.79 -3.75 -14.30
CA LYS A 24 2.18 -3.97 -13.95
C LYS A 24 3.15 -2.96 -14.58
N MET A 25 2.90 -2.57 -15.83
CA MET A 25 3.71 -1.55 -16.52
C MET A 25 3.45 -0.14 -15.97
N ALA A 26 2.22 0.15 -15.57
CA ALA A 26 1.84 1.47 -15.06
C ALA A 26 2.36 1.74 -13.64
N THR A 27 2.63 0.71 -12.83
CA THR A 27 3.13 0.87 -11.46
C THR A 27 4.64 1.04 -11.36
N GLY A 28 5.39 0.81 -12.46
CA GLY A 28 6.86 0.81 -12.43
C GLY A 28 7.49 -0.25 -11.50
N GLU A 29 6.72 -0.75 -10.56
CA GLU A 29 7.07 -1.83 -9.66
C GLU A 29 6.44 -3.12 -10.19
N GLY A 30 7.19 -3.85 -10.99
CA GLY A 30 6.79 -5.17 -11.47
C GLY A 30 6.69 -6.15 -10.31
N GLY A 31 5.70 -5.95 -9.43
CA GLY A 31 5.41 -6.80 -8.29
C GLY A 31 5.09 -8.23 -8.71
N ASN A 32 6.14 -9.01 -8.95
CA ASN A 32 6.00 -10.44 -9.13
C ASN A 32 5.62 -11.02 -7.76
N MET A 33 4.34 -11.31 -7.58
CA MET A 33 3.92 -12.08 -6.41
C MET A 33 4.59 -13.45 -6.48
N MET A 34 5.36 -13.77 -5.45
CA MET A 34 5.97 -15.08 -5.29
C MET A 34 5.11 -15.89 -4.34
N ARG A 35 4.65 -17.04 -4.80
CA ARG A 35 3.98 -18.03 -3.95
C ARG A 35 5.02 -18.97 -3.38
N THR A 36 4.95 -19.19 -2.09
CA THR A 36 5.80 -20.14 -1.37
C THR A 36 4.95 -21.31 -0.89
N ARG A 37 5.48 -22.52 -0.98
CA ARG A 37 4.85 -23.77 -0.50
C ARG A 37 5.90 -24.67 0.09
N GLY A 38 5.52 -25.51 1.03
CA GLY A 38 6.44 -26.52 1.58
C GLY A 38 6.31 -26.66 3.09
N HIS A 39 7.33 -27.28 3.68
CA HIS A 39 7.45 -27.50 5.12
C HIS A 39 8.73 -26.84 5.60
N GLY A 40 8.60 -25.83 6.45
CA GLY A 40 9.73 -25.08 6.94
C GLY A 40 9.33 -23.70 7.45
N GLU A 41 10.31 -22.84 7.58
CA GLU A 41 10.17 -21.48 8.06
C GLU A 41 10.71 -20.50 7.03
N ILE A 42 10.04 -19.36 6.88
CA ILE A 42 10.46 -18.29 5.99
C ILE A 42 10.60 -17.00 6.80
N PHE A 43 11.73 -16.35 6.62
CA PHE A 43 12.03 -15.08 7.28
C PHE A 43 11.91 -13.95 6.28
N TYR A 44 11.04 -13.01 6.61
CA TYR A 44 10.82 -11.81 5.80
C TYR A 44 11.37 -10.59 6.52
N ALA A 45 12.07 -9.76 5.80
CA ALA A 45 12.46 -8.43 6.25
C ALA A 45 12.55 -7.49 5.04
N ARG A 46 12.39 -6.20 5.29
CA ARG A 46 12.51 -5.16 4.28
C ARG A 46 13.15 -3.93 4.93
N ARG A 47 14.36 -3.55 4.49
CA ARG A 47 15.08 -2.32 4.86
C ARG A 47 15.05 -1.91 6.35
N ALA A 48 14.95 -2.86 7.24
CA ALA A 48 14.73 -2.65 8.68
C ALA A 48 13.42 -1.91 9.02
N ASP A 49 12.43 -1.92 8.11
CA ASP A 49 11.09 -1.39 8.38
C ASP A 49 10.44 -2.17 9.53
N GLU A 50 9.57 -1.50 10.27
CA GLU A 50 8.68 -2.15 11.23
C GLU A 50 7.70 -3.08 10.50
N ILE A 51 7.40 -4.22 11.11
CA ILE A 51 6.44 -5.19 10.55
C ILE A 51 5.31 -5.38 11.54
N PHE A 52 4.09 -5.21 11.07
CA PHE A 52 2.89 -5.53 11.84
C PHE A 52 1.97 -6.46 11.07
N LEU A 53 1.16 -7.21 11.82
CA LEU A 53 0.27 -8.21 11.26
C LEU A 53 -1.18 -7.74 11.37
N ILE A 54 -1.95 -7.98 10.31
CA ILE A 54 -3.40 -7.74 10.27
C ILE A 54 -4.08 -9.07 10.00
N GLN A 55 -4.94 -9.51 10.89
CA GLN A 55 -5.83 -10.65 10.69
C GLN A 55 -7.09 -10.18 9.97
N LEU A 56 -7.36 -10.72 8.78
CA LEU A 56 -8.63 -10.57 8.08
C LEU A 56 -9.56 -11.73 8.45
N GLU A 57 -10.79 -11.41 8.83
CA GLU A 57 -11.85 -12.36 9.22
C GLU A 57 -13.04 -12.31 8.26
N GLY A 58 -12.81 -11.93 7.01
CA GLY A 58 -13.81 -11.80 5.96
C GLY A 58 -13.94 -10.38 5.42
N GLU A 59 -13.42 -9.38 6.14
CA GLU A 59 -13.37 -8.00 5.68
C GLU A 59 -12.37 -7.80 4.53
N ALA A 60 -12.42 -6.61 3.98
CA ALA A 60 -11.48 -6.19 2.96
C ALA A 60 -10.59 -5.04 3.45
N LEU A 61 -9.34 -5.07 3.03
CA LEU A 61 -8.30 -4.09 3.31
C LEU A 61 -7.79 -3.50 1.99
N THR A 62 -7.60 -2.20 1.96
CA THR A 62 -6.80 -1.54 0.92
C THR A 62 -5.41 -1.23 1.47
N LEU A 63 -4.37 -1.63 0.76
CA LEU A 63 -2.99 -1.54 1.18
C LEU A 63 -2.15 -0.86 0.10
N ASN A 64 -1.32 0.10 0.48
CA ASN A 64 -0.33 0.65 -0.44
C ASN A 64 0.65 -0.46 -0.85
N THR A 65 0.82 -0.65 -2.16
CA THR A 65 1.68 -1.73 -2.69
C THR A 65 3.11 -1.69 -2.16
N ARG A 66 3.61 -0.51 -1.81
CA ARG A 66 4.95 -0.34 -1.23
C ARG A 66 5.10 -0.98 0.16
N ASN A 67 4.01 -1.04 0.91
CA ASN A 67 4.00 -1.53 2.29
C ASN A 67 3.64 -3.02 2.40
N MET A 68 3.30 -3.68 1.29
CA MET A 68 2.99 -5.10 1.29
C MET A 68 4.26 -5.93 1.45
N LEU A 69 4.26 -6.87 2.41
CA LEU A 69 5.35 -7.81 2.63
C LEU A 69 4.95 -9.24 2.27
N ALA A 70 3.88 -9.75 2.87
CA ALA A 70 3.36 -11.09 2.61
C ALA A 70 1.88 -11.19 3.03
N PHE A 71 1.18 -12.19 2.53
CA PHE A 71 -0.17 -12.55 2.98
C PHE A 71 -0.48 -14.02 2.70
N ASP A 72 -1.43 -14.55 3.43
CA ASP A 72 -1.85 -15.95 3.28
C ASP A 72 -2.48 -16.21 1.91
N SER A 73 -2.23 -17.39 1.37
CA SER A 73 -2.71 -17.77 0.04
C SER A 73 -4.24 -17.92 -0.08
N SER A 74 -4.95 -17.93 1.05
CA SER A 74 -6.42 -17.89 1.15
C SER A 74 -6.99 -16.51 0.84
N ILE A 75 -6.19 -15.45 0.94
CA ILE A 75 -6.61 -14.08 0.68
C ILE A 75 -6.65 -13.83 -0.83
N GLN A 76 -7.78 -13.33 -1.30
CA GLN A 76 -7.94 -12.83 -2.66
C GLN A 76 -7.36 -11.43 -2.77
N TRP A 77 -6.74 -11.13 -3.90
CA TRP A 77 -6.13 -9.83 -4.11
C TRP A 77 -6.38 -9.28 -5.51
N ASP A 78 -6.43 -7.95 -5.60
CA ASP A 78 -6.51 -7.21 -6.87
C ASP A 78 -5.74 -5.90 -6.76
N ILE A 79 -5.23 -5.39 -7.87
CA ILE A 79 -4.60 -4.07 -7.93
C ILE A 79 -5.63 -3.06 -8.40
N ARG A 80 -5.88 -2.03 -7.59
CA ARG A 80 -6.85 -0.98 -7.86
C ARG A 80 -6.19 0.39 -7.88
N SER A 81 -6.64 1.24 -8.78
CA SER A 81 -6.28 2.66 -8.80
C SER A 81 -7.24 3.45 -7.90
N LEU A 82 -6.76 4.46 -7.22
CA LEU A 82 -7.58 5.42 -6.46
C LEU A 82 -8.33 6.39 -7.40
N GLY A 83 -9.19 5.86 -8.30
CA GLY A 83 -10.10 6.67 -9.12
C GLY A 83 -9.42 7.68 -10.08
N GLY A 84 -10.22 8.53 -10.73
CA GLY A 84 -9.76 9.47 -11.77
C GLY A 84 -8.72 10.51 -11.35
N ALA A 85 -8.57 10.78 -10.05
CA ALA A 85 -7.53 11.63 -9.51
C ALA A 85 -6.18 10.87 -9.32
N GLY A 86 -6.19 9.54 -9.27
CA GLY A 86 -4.97 8.72 -9.17
C GLY A 86 -4.04 8.86 -10.38
N LEU A 87 -4.58 9.23 -11.56
CA LEU A 87 -3.76 9.47 -12.75
C LEU A 87 -2.95 10.77 -12.65
N MET A 88 -3.52 11.81 -12.04
CA MET A 88 -2.84 13.10 -11.85
C MET A 88 -1.82 13.08 -10.71
N ALA A 89 -1.98 12.14 -9.77
CA ALA A 89 -1.14 11.97 -8.60
C ALA A 89 -0.01 10.92 -8.78
N GLY A 90 0.43 10.69 -10.01
CA GLY A 90 1.51 9.73 -10.30
C GLY A 90 1.08 8.26 -10.19
N GLY A 91 -0.24 7.97 -10.29
CA GLY A 91 -0.74 6.59 -10.35
C GLY A 91 -0.64 5.86 -9.02
N LEU A 92 -1.34 6.34 -7.98
CA LEU A 92 -1.46 5.61 -6.70
C LEU A 92 -2.23 4.31 -6.93
N PHE A 93 -1.49 3.25 -7.09
CA PHE A 93 -2.03 1.90 -7.16
C PHE A 93 -1.96 1.25 -5.79
N ASN A 94 -3.07 0.64 -5.40
CA ASN A 94 -3.19 -0.03 -4.13
C ASN A 94 -3.57 -1.49 -4.34
N LEU A 95 -3.18 -2.30 -3.39
CA LEU A 95 -3.55 -3.69 -3.32
C LEU A 95 -4.87 -3.77 -2.52
N PHE A 96 -5.90 -4.32 -3.14
CA PHE A 96 -7.13 -4.69 -2.47
C PHE A 96 -7.03 -6.15 -2.03
N LEU A 97 -7.21 -6.41 -0.74
CA LEU A 97 -7.13 -7.73 -0.12
C LEU A 97 -8.48 -8.07 0.50
N GLN A 98 -8.96 -9.29 0.32
CA GLN A 98 -10.22 -9.76 0.91
C GLN A 98 -10.15 -11.25 1.21
N GLY A 99 -10.72 -11.66 2.33
CA GLY A 99 -10.81 -13.07 2.73
C GLY A 99 -10.48 -13.29 4.19
N GLN A 100 -10.02 -14.50 4.49
CA GLN A 100 -9.61 -14.88 5.84
C GLN A 100 -8.14 -15.27 5.82
N GLY A 101 -7.35 -14.71 6.74
CA GLY A 101 -5.93 -14.99 6.84
C GLY A 101 -5.12 -13.80 7.34
N MET A 102 -3.83 -14.00 7.43
CA MET A 102 -2.87 -13.02 7.92
C MET A 102 -2.27 -12.20 6.79
N VAL A 103 -2.14 -10.90 7.02
CA VAL A 103 -1.42 -9.96 6.15
C VAL A 103 -0.26 -9.36 6.93
N ALA A 104 0.96 -9.48 6.41
CA ALA A 104 2.14 -8.82 6.95
C ALA A 104 2.40 -7.52 6.19
N VAL A 105 2.47 -6.44 6.93
CA VAL A 105 2.59 -5.07 6.41
C VAL A 105 3.85 -4.43 6.95
N THR A 106 4.56 -3.67 6.11
CA THR A 106 5.73 -2.89 6.54
C THR A 106 5.36 -1.43 6.76
N SER A 107 6.07 -0.80 7.68
CA SER A 107 5.97 0.63 7.98
C SER A 107 7.37 1.22 8.17
N ASP A 108 7.63 2.37 7.60
CA ASP A 108 8.86 3.13 7.83
C ASP A 108 8.70 3.90 9.16
N GLY A 109 9.09 3.23 10.25
CA GLY A 109 8.87 3.62 11.63
C GLY A 109 7.55 3.10 12.22
N PRO A 110 7.28 3.37 13.52
CA PRO A 110 6.12 2.86 14.23
C PRO A 110 4.80 3.30 13.59
N PRO A 111 3.93 2.36 13.16
CA PRO A 111 2.67 2.72 12.54
C PRO A 111 1.68 3.28 13.56
N MET A 112 0.83 4.20 13.11
CA MET A 112 -0.24 4.77 13.91
C MET A 112 -1.60 4.49 13.25
N LEU A 113 -2.54 3.96 14.03
CA LEU A 113 -3.90 3.71 13.59
C LEU A 113 -4.78 4.91 13.93
N LEU A 114 -5.48 5.46 12.94
CA LEU A 114 -6.42 6.56 13.07
C LEU A 114 -7.84 6.08 12.76
N ASP A 115 -8.77 6.30 13.69
CA ASP A 115 -10.20 6.02 13.50
C ASP A 115 -10.84 7.17 12.69
N CYS A 116 -11.42 6.83 11.53
CA CYS A 116 -12.06 7.79 10.63
C CYS A 116 -13.57 7.95 10.89
N SER A 117 -14.14 7.24 11.87
CA SER A 117 -15.58 7.24 12.14
C SER A 117 -16.05 8.51 12.82
N GLN A 118 -15.21 9.13 13.63
CA GLN A 118 -15.56 10.27 14.47
C GLN A 118 -15.33 11.62 13.79
N GLN A 119 -14.33 11.69 12.91
CA GLN A 119 -13.94 12.94 12.23
C GLN A 119 -13.24 12.66 10.91
N PRO A 120 -13.30 13.58 9.94
CA PRO A 120 -12.51 13.47 8.72
C PRO A 120 -11.01 13.43 9.03
N THR A 121 -10.32 12.47 8.45
CA THR A 121 -8.88 12.26 8.63
C THR A 121 -8.16 12.54 7.30
N PHE A 122 -7.18 13.42 7.30
CA PHE A 122 -6.41 13.79 6.12
C PHE A 122 -4.99 13.27 6.24
N VAL A 123 -4.53 12.55 5.22
CA VAL A 123 -3.26 11.83 5.24
C VAL A 123 -2.48 12.11 3.96
N ASP A 124 -1.17 12.32 4.10
CA ASP A 124 -0.27 12.33 2.94
C ASP A 124 -0.32 10.96 2.25
N PRO A 125 -0.48 10.90 0.92
CA PRO A 125 -0.54 9.64 0.19
C PRO A 125 0.67 8.73 0.39
N GLN A 126 1.85 9.30 0.66
CA GLN A 126 3.07 8.53 0.90
C GLN A 126 3.15 8.00 2.33
N ALA A 127 2.48 8.66 3.27
CA ALA A 127 2.36 8.22 4.66
C ALA A 127 1.23 7.20 4.86
N ALA A 128 0.25 7.12 3.94
CA ALA A 128 -0.85 6.18 4.03
C ALA A 128 -0.37 4.75 3.76
N VAL A 129 -0.43 3.88 4.77
CA VAL A 129 0.01 2.48 4.70
C VAL A 129 -1.12 1.57 4.24
N CYS A 130 -2.22 1.55 4.99
CA CYS A 130 -3.41 0.76 4.65
C CYS A 130 -4.67 1.34 5.32
N TRP A 131 -5.84 0.93 4.83
CA TRP A 131 -7.12 1.39 5.37
C TRP A 131 -8.25 0.41 5.10
N SER A 132 -9.33 0.53 5.85
CA SER A 132 -10.56 -0.24 5.64
C SER A 132 -11.07 -0.04 4.22
N ALA A 133 -11.31 -1.10 3.47
CA ALA A 133 -11.61 -1.02 2.04
C ALA A 133 -12.98 -0.39 1.70
N ASN A 134 -13.86 -0.27 2.68
CA ASN A 134 -15.12 0.49 2.56
C ASN A 134 -14.91 2.01 2.55
N LEU A 135 -13.76 2.51 3.03
CA LEU A 135 -13.40 3.91 2.94
C LEU A 135 -12.86 4.20 1.52
N GLN A 136 -13.49 5.16 0.85
CA GLN A 136 -13.02 5.65 -0.44
C GLN A 136 -12.42 7.05 -0.25
N PRO A 137 -11.09 7.16 -0.18
CA PRO A 137 -10.47 8.44 0.07
C PRO A 137 -10.72 9.42 -1.06
N GLN A 138 -11.01 10.66 -0.70
CA GLN A 138 -11.14 11.76 -1.62
C GLN A 138 -9.83 12.54 -1.66
N ILE A 139 -9.42 12.97 -2.85
CA ILE A 139 -8.25 13.83 -2.97
C ILE A 139 -8.66 15.26 -2.63
N LYS A 140 -8.02 15.81 -1.60
CA LYS A 140 -8.14 17.20 -1.21
C LYS A 140 -6.93 17.97 -1.71
N ASN A 141 -7.16 18.86 -2.65
CA ASN A 141 -6.16 19.79 -3.14
C ASN A 141 -6.32 21.10 -2.37
N ASP A 142 -5.44 21.39 -1.44
CA ASP A 142 -5.37 22.70 -0.79
C ASP A 142 -4.57 23.67 -1.68
N PHE A 143 -5.01 23.89 -2.92
CA PHE A 143 -4.48 24.95 -3.78
C PHE A 143 -4.90 26.31 -3.22
N LYS A 144 -4.10 26.91 -2.37
CA LYS A 144 -4.10 28.36 -2.24
C LYS A 144 -3.34 28.94 -3.44
N MET A 145 -4.07 29.65 -4.31
CA MET A 145 -3.58 30.30 -5.53
C MET A 145 -2.42 31.29 -5.31
N GLY A 146 -1.88 31.38 -4.11
CA GLY A 146 -0.79 32.28 -3.70
C GLY A 146 0.60 31.67 -3.68
N SER A 147 0.77 30.35 -3.88
CA SER A 147 2.09 29.71 -3.83
C SER A 147 2.78 29.55 -5.20
N LEU A 148 2.24 30.19 -6.24
CA LEU A 148 2.80 30.13 -7.61
C LEU A 148 4.07 30.99 -7.79
N ILE A 149 4.56 31.66 -6.75
CA ILE A 149 5.76 32.49 -6.80
C ILE A 149 6.78 31.99 -5.80
N GLY A 150 7.61 31.07 -6.23
CA GLY A 150 8.95 30.84 -5.69
C GLY A 150 9.09 29.84 -4.54
N ARG A 151 9.71 28.73 -4.85
CA ARG A 151 10.35 27.68 -4.06
C ARG A 151 9.55 26.39 -3.85
N GLY A 152 10.02 25.35 -4.50
CA GLY A 152 10.04 23.95 -4.04
C GLY A 152 8.69 23.42 -3.63
N SER A 153 7.79 23.30 -4.56
CA SER A 153 6.47 22.73 -4.31
C SER A 153 6.55 21.20 -4.43
N GLY A 154 6.63 20.53 -3.32
CA GLY A 154 5.92 19.27 -3.27
C GLY A 154 4.44 19.61 -3.37
N GLU A 155 3.76 19.21 -4.43
CA GLU A 155 2.30 19.33 -4.55
C GLU A 155 1.68 18.46 -3.46
N SER A 156 1.39 19.05 -2.31
CA SER A 156 0.79 18.33 -1.20
C SER A 156 -0.71 18.25 -1.41
N PHE A 157 -1.14 17.22 -2.12
CA PHE A 157 -2.52 16.76 -2.04
C PHE A 157 -2.63 15.76 -0.89
N GLN A 158 -3.78 15.73 -0.25
CA GLN A 158 -4.07 14.82 0.85
C GLN A 158 -5.17 13.85 0.46
N LEU A 159 -5.10 12.65 1.02
CA LEU A 159 -6.18 11.69 1.00
C LEU A 159 -7.09 11.95 2.20
N GLY A 160 -8.33 12.35 1.94
CA GLY A 160 -9.34 12.55 2.97
C GLY A 160 -10.18 11.30 3.17
N PHE A 161 -10.17 10.76 4.37
CA PHE A 161 -10.96 9.61 4.79
C PHE A 161 -12.09 10.06 5.73
N HIS A 162 -13.29 9.49 5.55
CA HIS A 162 -14.42 9.72 6.45
C HIS A 162 -15.37 8.53 6.40
N GLY A 163 -15.84 8.09 7.57
CA GLY A 163 -16.79 7.00 7.71
C GLY A 163 -16.29 5.89 8.65
N PRO A 164 -17.10 4.85 8.86
CA PRO A 164 -16.75 3.76 9.75
C PRO A 164 -15.56 2.97 9.20
N GLY A 165 -14.44 3.03 9.92
CA GLY A 165 -13.19 2.37 9.53
C GLY A 165 -11.97 3.13 10.02
N PHE A 166 -10.81 2.65 9.60
CA PHE A 166 -9.52 3.18 10.03
C PHE A 166 -8.59 3.43 8.85
N VAL A 167 -7.59 4.25 9.08
CA VAL A 167 -6.39 4.35 8.26
C VAL A 167 -5.15 4.16 9.14
N VAL A 168 -4.19 3.38 8.65
CA VAL A 168 -2.86 3.24 9.27
C VAL A 168 -1.89 4.14 8.52
N VAL A 169 -1.16 4.93 9.28
CA VAL A 169 -0.14 5.86 8.75
C VAL A 169 1.23 5.54 9.32
N GLN A 170 2.26 5.84 8.55
CA GLN A 170 3.66 5.77 8.98
C GLN A 170 4.22 7.18 9.21
N PRO A 171 5.21 7.36 10.12
CA PRO A 171 5.81 8.66 10.43
C PRO A 171 6.83 9.11 9.38
N SER A 172 6.72 8.64 8.15
CA SER A 172 7.64 8.92 7.05
C SER A 172 6.86 9.05 5.74
N GLU A 173 7.28 9.98 4.91
CA GLU A 173 6.77 10.15 3.54
C GLU A 173 7.47 9.22 2.52
N GLY A 174 8.31 8.30 3.00
CA GLY A 174 9.14 7.42 2.18
C GLY A 174 10.37 8.10 1.61
N ALA A 175 11.20 7.33 0.90
CA ALA A 175 12.40 7.88 0.27
C ALA A 175 12.02 8.85 -0.85
N VAL A 176 12.48 10.08 -0.75
CA VAL A 176 12.44 11.06 -1.85
C VAL A 176 13.26 10.47 -3.00
N ALA A 177 12.65 10.30 -4.18
CA ALA A 177 13.40 9.91 -5.36
C ALA A 177 14.51 10.93 -5.58
N ALA A 178 15.77 10.50 -5.47
CA ALA A 178 16.90 11.35 -5.80
C ALA A 178 16.79 11.68 -7.29
N THR A 179 16.47 12.94 -7.61
CA THR A 179 16.63 13.46 -8.96
C THR A 179 18.12 13.47 -9.25
N THR A 180 18.60 12.48 -9.99
CA THR A 180 19.93 12.53 -10.61
C THR A 180 19.90 13.65 -11.65
N SER A 181 20.54 14.75 -11.32
CA SER A 181 20.90 15.82 -12.25
C SER A 181 22.01 15.35 -13.17
#